data_f86e88066323a78d670771f27456b760
#
_entry.id   f86e88066323a78d670771f27456b760
#
_cell.length_a   1.000
_cell.length_b   1.000
_cell.length_c   1.000
_cell.angle_alpha   90.00
_cell.angle_beta   90.00
_cell.angle_gamma   90.00
#
_symmetry.space_group_name_H-M   'P 1'
#
loop_
_entity.id
_entity.type
_entity.pdbx_description
1 polymer ?
#
loop_
_entity_poly.entity_id
_entity_poly.type
_entity_poly.pdbx_seq_one_letter_code
_entity_poly.pdbx_strand_id
1 'polypeptide(L)'
;MTDGWIASGKVRARETPESEGGGIEILIDGLTTQGRYYKPLVYEFFRKEWRGARPAYGDYGVEIRMEHIGDPPWMDLDNLAKALLDAIKGFVFHDDAQVARLLVERHEGEREQIHIRVYPLKR
;
A
#
# COMPACT_ATOMS: atom_id res chain seq x y z
N MET A 1 -7.47 -3.77 -22.81
CA MET A 1 -7.51 -4.89 -21.90
C MET A 1 -6.99 -4.46 -20.53
N THR A 2 -7.66 -4.87 -19.50
CA THR A 2 -7.23 -4.51 -18.17
C THR A 2 -6.26 -5.56 -17.63
N ASP A 3 -5.31 -5.13 -16.86
CA ASP A 3 -4.33 -5.98 -16.17
C ASP A 3 -4.76 -6.24 -14.71
N GLY A 4 -6.03 -6.01 -14.42
CA GLY A 4 -6.59 -6.18 -13.09
C GLY A 4 -6.49 -4.94 -12.21
N TRP A 5 -5.87 -3.88 -12.69
CA TRP A 5 -5.74 -2.65 -11.91
C TRP A 5 -7.04 -1.86 -11.89
N ILE A 6 -7.43 -1.42 -10.69
CA ILE A 6 -8.50 -0.45 -10.49
C ILE A 6 -7.81 0.86 -10.15
N ALA A 7 -8.10 1.90 -10.88
CA ALA A 7 -7.42 3.18 -10.73
C ALA A 7 -8.41 4.32 -10.53
N SER A 8 -8.07 5.24 -9.63
CA SER A 8 -8.81 6.48 -9.43
C SER A 8 -7.84 7.53 -8.88
N GLY A 9 -7.73 8.66 -9.58
CA GLY A 9 -6.80 9.70 -9.19
C GLY A 9 -5.36 9.19 -9.14
N LYS A 10 -4.71 9.39 -8.02
CA LYS A 10 -3.31 9.01 -7.83
C LYS A 10 -3.14 7.58 -7.33
N VAL A 11 -4.22 6.88 -7.04
CA VAL A 11 -4.16 5.56 -6.42
C VAL A 11 -4.67 4.51 -7.39
N ARG A 12 -3.97 3.38 -7.46
CA ARG A 12 -4.44 2.20 -8.16
C ARG A 12 -4.05 0.96 -7.37
N ALA A 13 -4.85 -0.08 -7.49
CA ALA A 13 -4.63 -1.31 -6.77
C ALA A 13 -5.13 -2.50 -7.58
N ARG A 14 -4.56 -3.68 -7.30
CA ARG A 14 -5.02 -4.92 -7.91
C ARG A 14 -4.84 -6.08 -6.94
N GLU A 15 -5.61 -7.13 -7.16
CA GLU A 15 -5.34 -8.40 -6.50
C GLU A 15 -4.13 -9.04 -7.16
N THR A 16 -3.19 -9.53 -6.35
CA THR A 16 -2.00 -10.19 -6.86
C THR A 16 -2.31 -11.67 -7.03
N PRO A 17 -1.96 -12.26 -8.19
CA PRO A 17 -2.20 -13.69 -8.41
C PRO A 17 -1.50 -14.56 -7.35
N GLU A 18 -2.09 -15.71 -7.05
CA GLU A 18 -1.50 -16.67 -6.11
C GLU A 18 -0.09 -17.08 -6.54
N SER A 19 0.15 -17.18 -7.84
CA SER A 19 1.47 -17.53 -8.39
C SER A 19 2.52 -16.47 -8.08
N GLU A 20 2.11 -15.25 -7.74
CA GLU A 20 2.98 -14.15 -7.37
C GLU A 20 2.91 -13.82 -5.89
N GLY A 21 2.35 -14.69 -5.08
CA GLY A 21 2.29 -14.54 -3.62
C GLY A 21 0.93 -14.18 -3.07
N GLY A 22 -0.04 -13.88 -3.92
CA GLY A 22 -1.38 -13.51 -3.47
C GLY A 22 -1.43 -12.11 -2.85
N GLY A 23 -2.58 -11.76 -2.30
CA GLY A 23 -2.77 -10.49 -1.63
C GLY A 23 -3.10 -9.35 -2.58
N ILE A 24 -2.63 -8.18 -2.25
CA ILE A 24 -2.98 -6.94 -2.96
C ILE A 24 -1.73 -6.11 -3.20
N GLU A 25 -1.72 -5.42 -4.32
CA GLU A 25 -0.67 -4.50 -4.69
C GLU A 25 -1.27 -3.11 -4.89
N ILE A 26 -0.64 -2.08 -4.32
CA ILE A 26 -1.14 -0.71 -4.36
C ILE A 26 -0.03 0.20 -4.86
N LEU A 27 -0.37 1.10 -5.78
CA LEU A 27 0.56 2.12 -6.27
C LEU A 27 -0.05 3.49 -6.03
N ILE A 28 0.77 4.41 -5.51
CA ILE A 28 0.37 5.80 -5.28
C ILE A 28 1.35 6.67 -6.04
N ASP A 29 0.84 7.48 -6.97
CA ASP A 29 1.68 8.38 -7.76
C ASP A 29 1.94 9.67 -6.99
N GLY A 30 3.20 10.12 -7.03
CA GLY A 30 3.61 11.36 -6.40
C GLY A 30 3.97 11.21 -4.93
N LEU A 31 4.76 12.15 -4.43
CA LEU A 31 5.19 12.16 -3.05
C LEU A 31 4.84 13.49 -2.40
N THR A 32 4.68 13.47 -1.08
CA THR A 32 4.47 14.66 -0.28
C THR A 32 5.28 14.52 1.02
N THR A 33 5.58 15.65 1.65
CA THR A 33 6.28 15.66 2.94
C THR A 33 5.34 15.44 4.12
N GLN A 34 4.02 15.39 3.86
CA GLN A 34 3.02 15.21 4.92
C GLN A 34 2.45 13.80 4.86
N GLY A 35 2.98 12.93 5.72
CA GLY A 35 2.53 11.53 5.77
C GLY A 35 1.04 11.37 5.97
N ARG A 36 0.43 12.23 6.78
CA ARG A 36 -1.01 12.19 7.05
C ARG A 36 -1.87 12.41 5.80
N TYR A 37 -1.31 12.99 4.75
CA TYR A 37 -2.00 13.19 3.48
C TYR A 37 -2.41 11.85 2.85
N TYR A 38 -1.59 10.84 3.02
CA TYR A 38 -1.82 9.54 2.38
C TYR A 38 -3.00 8.79 2.97
N LYS A 39 -3.31 9.00 4.26
CA LYS A 39 -4.38 8.26 4.90
C LYS A 39 -5.74 8.52 4.26
N PRO A 40 -6.22 9.78 4.14
CA PRO A 40 -7.51 10.00 3.48
C PRO A 40 -7.48 9.65 1.99
N LEU A 41 -6.36 9.86 1.32
CA LEU A 41 -6.24 9.55 -0.10
C LEU A 41 -6.47 8.06 -0.36
N VAL A 42 -5.78 7.20 0.37
CA VAL A 42 -5.86 5.75 0.19
C VAL A 42 -7.18 5.21 0.75
N TYR A 43 -7.61 5.70 1.91
CA TYR A 43 -8.86 5.29 2.52
C TYR A 43 -10.04 5.53 1.57
N GLU A 44 -10.13 6.73 0.98
CA GLU A 44 -11.24 7.05 0.08
C GLU A 44 -11.22 6.20 -1.19
N PHE A 45 -10.01 5.89 -1.68
CA PHE A 45 -9.89 4.98 -2.82
C PHE A 45 -10.51 3.62 -2.49
N PHE A 46 -10.14 3.02 -1.37
CA PHE A 46 -10.65 1.69 -1.00
C PHE A 46 -12.15 1.73 -0.71
N ARG A 47 -12.61 2.77 -0.06
CA ARG A 47 -14.02 2.92 0.26
C ARG A 47 -14.91 3.04 -0.98
N LYS A 48 -14.46 3.81 -1.97
CA LYS A 48 -15.27 4.15 -3.14
C LYS A 48 -15.07 3.23 -4.33
N GLU A 49 -13.83 2.80 -4.55
CA GLU A 49 -13.48 2.14 -5.80
C GLU A 49 -13.19 0.65 -5.67
N TRP A 50 -12.66 0.24 -4.53
CA TRP A 50 -12.19 -1.14 -4.38
C TRP A 50 -13.34 -2.13 -4.30
N ARG A 51 -13.30 -3.15 -5.18
CA ARG A 51 -14.27 -4.23 -5.24
C ARG A 51 -13.59 -5.61 -5.20
N GLY A 52 -12.31 -5.62 -4.85
CA GLY A 52 -11.51 -6.83 -4.85
C GLY A 52 -11.62 -7.63 -3.57
N ALA A 53 -10.53 -8.32 -3.24
CA ALA A 53 -10.47 -9.22 -2.10
C ALA A 53 -10.89 -8.52 -0.81
N ARG A 54 -11.60 -9.28 0.04
CA ARG A 54 -12.03 -8.80 1.35
C ARG A 54 -11.00 -9.20 2.39
N PRO A 55 -10.98 -8.52 3.55
CA PRO A 55 -10.03 -8.89 4.60
C PRO A 55 -10.26 -10.31 5.10
N ALA A 56 -9.17 -10.99 5.41
CA ALA A 56 -9.19 -12.32 5.96
C ALA A 56 -8.44 -12.34 7.29
N TYR A 57 -8.61 -13.39 8.04
CA TYR A 57 -7.87 -13.59 9.28
C TYR A 57 -6.51 -14.21 8.98
N GLY A 58 -5.65 -14.25 9.96
CA GLY A 58 -4.31 -14.77 9.83
C GLY A 58 -3.29 -13.65 9.73
N ASP A 59 -2.04 -14.02 9.56
CA ASP A 59 -0.94 -13.07 9.52
C ASP A 59 -0.68 -12.55 8.11
N TYR A 60 -0.30 -11.29 8.03
CA TYR A 60 0.06 -10.63 6.77
C TYR A 60 1.47 -10.08 6.82
N GLY A 61 2.10 -10.07 5.65
CA GLY A 61 3.31 -9.30 5.41
C GLY A 61 2.97 -8.05 4.64
N VAL A 62 3.65 -6.94 4.94
CA VAL A 62 3.47 -5.68 4.23
C VAL A 62 4.84 -5.14 3.84
N GLU A 63 4.98 -4.76 2.58
CA GLU A 63 6.18 -4.11 2.07
C GLU A 63 5.79 -2.76 1.47
N ILE A 64 6.45 -1.71 1.94
CA ILE A 64 6.20 -0.35 1.49
C ILE A 64 7.51 0.19 0.95
N ARG A 65 7.53 0.57 -0.33
CA ARG A 65 8.71 1.15 -0.96
C ARG A 65 8.38 2.52 -1.52
N MET A 66 9.14 3.51 -1.10
CA MET A 66 9.04 4.86 -1.61
C MET A 66 10.16 5.08 -2.62
N GLU A 67 9.79 5.35 -3.87
CA GLU A 67 10.76 5.73 -4.90
C GLU A 67 10.74 7.25 -5.05
N HIS A 68 11.91 7.87 -5.10
CA HIS A 68 12.02 9.32 -5.22
C HIS A 68 13.07 9.69 -6.27
N ILE A 69 12.93 10.88 -6.83
CA ILE A 69 13.89 11.44 -7.77
C ILE A 69 14.75 12.44 -6.99
N GLY A 70 16.07 12.29 -7.08
CA GLY A 70 16.97 13.19 -6.34
C GLY A 70 16.81 13.00 -4.84
N ASP A 71 16.84 14.10 -4.10
CA ASP A 71 16.73 14.05 -2.64
C ASP A 71 15.36 13.57 -2.21
N PRO A 72 15.29 12.70 -1.19
CA PRO A 72 14.00 12.23 -0.70
C PRO A 72 13.23 13.35 0.01
N PRO A 73 11.89 13.29 0.02
CA PRO A 73 11.12 14.21 0.82
C PRO A 73 11.44 14.03 2.30
N TRP A 74 11.42 15.09 3.05
CA TRP A 74 11.66 15.04 4.50
C TRP A 74 10.45 14.39 5.17
N MET A 75 10.58 13.12 5.49
CA MET A 75 9.49 12.33 6.05
C MET A 75 10.03 11.10 6.76
N ASP A 76 9.52 10.80 7.94
CA ASP A 76 9.85 9.58 8.65
C ASP A 76 9.14 8.39 8.02
N LEU A 77 9.86 7.32 7.76
CA LEU A 77 9.31 6.12 7.15
C LEU A 77 8.28 5.44 8.06
N ASP A 78 8.47 5.48 9.37
CA ASP A 78 7.50 4.89 10.29
C ASP A 78 6.18 5.65 10.30
N ASN A 79 6.20 6.98 10.15
CA ASN A 79 4.98 7.76 10.02
C ASN A 79 4.25 7.45 8.72
N LEU A 80 5.00 7.27 7.64
CA LEU A 80 4.43 6.86 6.37
C LEU A 80 3.74 5.50 6.51
N ALA A 81 4.43 4.53 7.10
CA ALA A 81 3.89 3.19 7.30
C ALA A 81 2.60 3.24 8.13
N LYS A 82 2.61 4.00 9.21
CA LYS A 82 1.43 4.10 10.07
C LYS A 82 0.22 4.66 9.32
N ALA A 83 0.44 5.73 8.55
CA ALA A 83 -0.64 6.34 7.78
C ALA A 83 -1.23 5.37 6.76
N LEU A 84 -0.37 4.61 6.07
CA LEU A 84 -0.81 3.66 5.06
C LEU A 84 -1.52 2.46 5.67
N LEU A 85 -0.99 1.91 6.76
CA LEU A 85 -1.64 0.79 7.45
C LEU A 85 -3.01 1.19 7.98
N ASP A 86 -3.12 2.38 8.56
CA ASP A 86 -4.40 2.90 9.04
C ASP A 86 -5.41 3.06 7.90
N ALA A 87 -4.94 3.45 6.71
CA ALA A 87 -5.81 3.69 5.56
C ALA A 87 -6.40 2.40 4.98
N ILE A 88 -5.63 1.30 5.01
CA ILE A 88 -6.06 0.03 4.41
C ILE A 88 -6.70 -0.94 5.40
N LYS A 89 -6.63 -0.62 6.68
CA LYS A 89 -7.26 -1.40 7.73
C LYS A 89 -8.77 -1.50 7.49
N GLY A 90 -9.32 -2.69 7.62
CA GLY A 90 -10.73 -2.94 7.36
C GLY A 90 -11.05 -3.26 5.91
N PHE A 91 -10.13 -2.98 4.99
CA PHE A 91 -10.29 -3.31 3.57
C PHE A 91 -9.42 -4.47 3.15
N VAL A 92 -8.19 -4.52 3.63
CA VAL A 92 -7.18 -5.50 3.22
C VAL A 92 -6.95 -6.54 4.33
N PHE A 93 -6.91 -6.10 5.56
CA PHE A 93 -6.90 -6.96 6.75
C PHE A 93 -7.84 -6.33 7.78
N HIS A 94 -8.24 -7.11 8.79
CA HIS A 94 -9.20 -6.63 9.79
C HIS A 94 -8.56 -5.63 10.75
N ASP A 95 -7.30 -5.89 11.13
CA ASP A 95 -6.60 -5.06 12.08
C ASP A 95 -5.11 -5.11 11.80
N ASP A 96 -4.42 -4.00 12.06
CA ASP A 96 -2.98 -3.91 11.82
C ASP A 96 -2.17 -4.83 12.75
N ALA A 97 -2.78 -5.35 13.82
CA ALA A 97 -2.16 -6.38 14.65
C ALA A 97 -1.90 -7.68 13.87
N GLN A 98 -2.56 -7.87 12.72
CA GLN A 98 -2.32 -9.00 11.84
C GLN A 98 -1.03 -8.86 11.02
N VAL A 99 -0.42 -7.67 11.01
CA VAL A 99 0.83 -7.46 10.29
C VAL A 99 1.97 -8.04 11.12
N ALA A 100 2.45 -9.20 10.69
CA ALA A 100 3.51 -9.92 11.39
C ALA A 100 4.89 -9.63 10.79
N ARG A 101 4.93 -9.02 9.61
CA ARG A 101 6.16 -8.68 8.92
C ARG A 101 5.95 -7.35 8.22
N LEU A 102 6.83 -6.40 8.47
CA LEU A 102 6.74 -5.07 7.88
C LEU A 102 8.11 -4.63 7.38
N LEU A 103 8.18 -4.32 6.09
CA LEU A 103 9.36 -3.73 5.48
C LEU A 103 8.97 -2.36 4.95
N VAL A 104 9.72 -1.35 5.34
CA VAL A 104 9.51 0.01 4.85
C VAL A 104 10.85 0.55 4.42
N GLU A 105 10.96 0.98 3.17
CA GLU A 105 12.23 1.50 2.65
C GLU A 105 11.99 2.58 1.61
N ARG A 106 13.03 3.35 1.37
CA ARG A 106 13.03 4.32 0.28
C ARG A 106 14.26 4.11 -0.58
N HIS A 107 14.13 4.44 -1.87
CA HIS A 107 15.26 4.37 -2.78
C HIS A 107 15.12 5.45 -3.85
N GLU A 108 16.26 5.87 -4.37
CA GLU A 108 16.29 6.81 -5.48
C GLU A 108 16.02 6.06 -6.78
N GLY A 109 15.16 6.60 -7.62
CA GLY A 109 14.80 5.99 -8.88
C GLY A 109 14.38 7.03 -9.90
N GLU A 110 13.51 6.62 -10.81
CA GLU A 110 13.16 7.43 -11.98
C GLU A 110 11.79 8.10 -11.86
N ARG A 111 11.06 7.81 -10.80
CA ARG A 111 9.71 8.37 -10.57
C ARG A 111 9.48 8.62 -9.10
N GLU A 112 8.44 9.40 -8.83
CA GLU A 112 7.99 9.61 -7.45
C GLU A 112 6.75 8.79 -7.23
N GLN A 113 6.87 7.74 -6.42
CA GLN A 113 5.82 6.73 -6.29
C GLN A 113 5.99 5.97 -4.97
N ILE A 114 4.85 5.50 -4.44
CA ILE A 114 4.86 4.55 -3.33
C ILE A 114 4.25 3.26 -3.83
N HIS A 115 4.93 2.16 -3.57
CA HIS A 115 4.50 0.81 -3.91
C HIS A 115 4.28 0.02 -2.64
N ILE A 116 3.08 -0.55 -2.50
CA ILE A 116 2.72 -1.32 -1.31
C ILE A 116 2.32 -2.72 -1.75
N ARG A 117 2.91 -3.72 -1.10
CA ARG A 117 2.54 -5.12 -1.26
C ARG A 117 1.99 -5.61 0.07
N VAL A 118 0.79 -6.20 0.04
CA VAL A 118 0.17 -6.84 1.20
C VAL A 118 -0.14 -8.27 0.81
N TYR A 119 0.38 -9.22 1.56
CA TYR A 119 0.25 -10.63 1.20
C TYR A 119 0.07 -11.49 2.44
N PRO A 120 -0.70 -12.59 2.34
CA PRO A 120 -0.85 -13.50 3.47
C PRO A 120 0.46 -14.24 3.73
N LEU A 121 0.77 -14.41 5.01
CA LEU A 121 1.92 -15.20 5.43
C LEU A 121 1.45 -16.61 5.71
N LYS A 122 2.09 -17.57 5.05
CA LYS A 122 1.77 -18.98 5.26
C LYS A 122 2.65 -19.53 6.37
N ARG A 123 2.08 -20.36 7.18
CA ARG A 123 2.79 -21.01 8.26
C ARG A 123 3.02 -22.48 7.94
#